data_b27df1a7ed7c5eacfdf8cc765c1f6d83
#
_entry.id   b27df1a7ed7c5eacfdf8cc765c1f6d83
#
_cell.length_a   1.000
_cell.length_b   1.000
_cell.length_c   1.000
_cell.angle_alpha   90.00
_cell.angle_beta   90.00
_cell.angle_gamma   90.00
#
_symmetry.space_group_name_H-M   'P 1'
#
loop_
_entity.id
_entity.type
_entity.pdbx_description
1 polymer ?
#
loop_
_entity_poly.entity_id
_entity_poly.type
_entity_poly.pdbx_seq_one_letter_code
_entity_poly.pdbx_strand_id
1 'polypeptide(L)'
;MKKFFFMLALTLVILFIVNISWLIANLYLWSTEGIIAVTGEENDGLFEDIYYSEYARWIIWADLGWIASLLIFMFRSKHYKTDPALHYLQFDSISNPKMCVAMPSYNEEESVGKVVTDYKNQKFVESVIVVDNNSSDNTVEVAKQHGATVVTKNENKGFSHSYVLGLKESLKTDANIIVTTEADGSFSGGDLSKLLPYLENCDMVTGTRQTQILTEKGNQNSRFLVWGNLFLAKLIQLKHFSQDHLSVVNLTDVGCIFMIIKRDALLKIIDQLSEKETEKS
;
A
#
# COMPACT_ATOMS: atom_id res chain seq x y z
N MET A 1 4.08 21.10 -7.93
CA MET A 1 3.31 20.61 -6.75
C MET A 1 3.80 19.28 -6.20
N LYS A 2 4.04 18.22 -7.01
CA LYS A 2 4.52 16.89 -6.52
C LYS A 2 5.84 16.98 -5.73
N LYS A 3 6.85 17.73 -6.22
CA LYS A 3 8.13 17.95 -5.51
C LYS A 3 7.95 18.65 -4.17
N PHE A 4 7.04 19.62 -4.08
CA PHE A 4 6.74 20.31 -2.83
C PHE A 4 6.15 19.37 -1.76
N PHE A 5 5.19 18.52 -2.14
CA PHE A 5 4.60 17.54 -1.20
C PHE A 5 5.60 16.47 -0.77
N PHE A 6 6.50 16.06 -1.68
CA PHE A 6 7.58 15.13 -1.32
C PHE A 6 8.55 15.77 -0.30
N MET A 7 8.98 17.01 -0.56
CA MET A 7 9.84 17.75 0.36
C MET A 7 9.15 17.99 1.71
N LEU A 8 7.86 18.33 1.70
CA LEU A 8 7.08 18.47 2.92
C LEU A 8 7.00 17.16 3.71
N ALA A 9 6.72 16.05 3.05
CA ALA A 9 6.68 14.73 3.69
C ALA A 9 8.05 14.35 4.28
N LEU A 10 9.13 14.60 3.55
CA LEU A 10 10.49 14.36 4.04
C LEU A 10 10.81 15.23 5.26
N THR A 11 10.44 16.51 5.22
CA THR A 11 10.61 17.43 6.37
C THR A 11 9.83 16.94 7.57
N LEU A 12 8.58 16.48 7.39
CA LEU A 12 7.77 15.91 8.48
C LEU A 12 8.40 14.67 9.09
N VAL A 13 9.02 13.80 8.29
CA VAL A 13 9.73 12.61 8.80
C VAL A 13 10.96 13.03 9.61
N ILE A 14 11.72 13.99 9.14
CA ILE A 14 12.89 14.51 9.85
C ILE A 14 12.48 15.14 11.18
N LEU A 15 11.46 15.99 11.17
CA LEU A 15 10.92 16.62 12.40
C LEU A 15 10.40 15.57 13.37
N PHE A 16 9.74 14.54 12.90
CA PHE A 16 9.27 13.43 13.74
C PHE A 16 10.44 12.68 14.41
N ILE A 17 11.53 12.43 13.68
CA ILE A 17 12.73 11.79 14.22
C ILE A 17 13.38 12.70 15.30
N VAL A 18 13.48 14.00 15.03
CA VAL A 18 13.99 14.99 15.98
C VAL A 18 13.13 15.01 17.25
N ASN A 19 11.81 15.01 17.11
CA ASN A 19 10.86 14.98 18.23
C ASN A 19 10.98 13.73 19.09
N ILE A 20 11.09 12.54 18.47
CA ILE A 20 11.31 11.29 19.22
C ILE A 20 12.63 11.34 19.97
N SER A 21 13.69 11.79 19.31
CA SER A 21 15.02 11.90 19.94
C SER A 21 14.98 12.85 21.14
N TRP A 22 14.26 13.96 21.00
CA TRP A 22 14.02 14.92 22.08
C TRP A 22 13.20 14.33 23.24
N LEU A 23 12.15 13.59 22.92
CA LEU A 23 11.35 12.90 23.95
C LEU A 23 12.19 11.89 24.73
N ILE A 24 13.05 11.14 24.04
CA ILE A 24 13.97 10.18 24.68
C ILE A 24 14.97 10.93 25.59
N ALA A 25 15.54 12.05 25.12
CA ALA A 25 16.44 12.88 25.92
C ALA A 25 15.74 13.42 27.18
N ASN A 26 14.50 13.92 27.04
CA ASN A 26 13.71 14.37 28.19
C ASN A 26 13.43 13.26 29.21
N LEU A 27 13.05 12.06 28.73
CA LEU A 27 12.81 10.92 29.61
C LEU A 27 14.09 10.47 30.34
N TYR A 28 15.23 10.54 29.65
CA TYR A 28 16.53 10.25 30.25
C TYR A 28 16.88 11.27 31.34
N LEU A 29 16.76 12.59 31.07
CA LEU A 29 17.01 13.65 32.04
C LEU A 29 16.09 13.54 33.24
N TRP A 30 14.80 13.33 33.01
CA TRP A 30 13.84 13.13 34.09
C TRP A 30 14.18 11.92 34.97
N SER A 31 14.68 10.83 34.37
CA SER A 31 15.14 9.66 35.12
C SER A 31 16.41 9.95 35.93
N THR A 32 17.34 10.73 35.37
CA THR A 32 18.60 11.10 36.07
C THR A 32 18.34 12.11 37.18
N GLU A 33 17.49 13.11 36.99
CA GLU A 33 17.04 14.03 38.05
C GLU A 33 16.36 13.29 39.22
N GLY A 34 15.55 12.28 38.92
CA GLY A 34 14.99 11.39 39.91
C GLY A 34 16.05 10.62 40.71
N ILE A 35 17.13 10.18 40.07
CA ILE A 35 18.26 9.49 40.70
C ILE A 35 19.07 10.49 41.55
N ILE A 36 19.36 11.68 41.02
CA ILE A 36 20.09 12.76 41.73
C ILE A 36 19.33 13.16 42.98
N ALA A 37 17.99 13.31 42.88
CA ALA A 37 17.14 13.65 44.04
C ALA A 37 17.21 12.57 45.15
N VAL A 38 17.50 11.34 44.79
CA VAL A 38 17.63 10.20 45.73
C VAL A 38 19.07 10.01 46.23
N THR A 39 20.06 10.22 45.37
CA THR A 39 21.46 9.94 45.69
C THR A 39 22.29 11.16 46.10
N GLY A 40 21.84 12.37 45.76
CA GLY A 40 22.54 13.65 46.05
C GLY A 40 23.80 13.89 45.22
N GLU A 41 24.01 13.08 44.15
CA GLU A 41 25.14 13.27 43.19
C GLU A 41 24.69 14.18 42.05
N GLU A 42 25.36 15.32 41.85
CA GLU A 42 25.14 16.18 40.68
C GLU A 42 25.76 15.52 39.42
N ASN A 43 25.00 15.47 38.38
CA ASN A 43 25.40 14.87 37.10
C ASN A 43 25.49 15.99 36.05
N ASP A 44 26.64 16.67 35.99
CA ASP A 44 26.94 17.65 34.95
C ASP A 44 27.17 16.92 33.61
N GLY A 45 26.07 16.63 32.92
CA GLY A 45 26.08 15.87 31.66
C GLY A 45 25.79 16.72 30.43
N LEU A 46 26.39 16.31 29.29
CA LEU A 46 26.18 16.90 27.97
C LEU A 46 24.67 17.15 27.64
N PHE A 47 23.77 16.35 28.20
CA PHE A 47 22.34 16.46 27.98
C PHE A 47 21.71 17.65 28.71
N GLU A 48 22.20 18.03 29.86
CA GLU A 48 21.71 19.16 30.62
C GLU A 48 22.03 20.47 29.90
N ASP A 49 23.25 20.60 29.36
CA ASP A 49 23.67 21.74 28.57
C ASP A 49 22.82 21.91 27.29
N ILE A 50 22.42 20.81 26.65
CA ILE A 50 21.55 20.84 25.47
C ILE A 50 20.13 21.20 25.83
N TYR A 51 19.60 20.68 26.94
CA TYR A 51 18.22 20.90 27.38
C TYR A 51 17.95 22.38 27.76
N TYR A 52 18.87 23.01 28.49
CA TYR A 52 18.75 24.42 28.89
C TYR A 52 19.30 25.39 27.84
N SER A 53 19.81 24.88 26.72
CA SER A 53 20.34 25.70 25.64
C SER A 53 19.24 26.50 24.92
N GLU A 54 19.65 27.58 24.25
CA GLU A 54 18.73 28.34 23.37
C GLU A 54 18.15 27.48 22.25
N TYR A 55 18.79 26.40 21.87
CA TYR A 55 18.32 25.44 20.86
C TYR A 55 17.04 24.71 21.30
N ALA A 56 16.78 24.55 22.59
CA ALA A 56 15.53 23.97 23.09
C ALA A 56 14.29 24.77 22.63
N ARG A 57 14.39 26.08 22.51
CA ARG A 57 13.33 26.93 21.99
C ARG A 57 13.00 26.64 20.53
N TRP A 58 14.02 26.34 19.71
CA TRP A 58 13.85 25.99 18.32
C TRP A 58 13.11 24.66 18.14
N ILE A 59 13.25 23.73 19.06
CA ILE A 59 12.56 22.45 19.04
C ILE A 59 11.06 22.67 19.26
N ILE A 60 10.67 23.57 20.18
CA ILE A 60 9.26 23.93 20.41
C ILE A 60 8.66 24.54 19.13
N TRP A 61 9.38 25.43 18.45
CA TRP A 61 8.92 25.99 17.16
C TRP A 61 8.85 24.95 16.06
N ALA A 62 9.78 24.01 16.03
CA ALA A 62 9.75 22.88 15.09
C ALA A 62 8.52 22.00 15.32
N ASP A 63 8.15 21.74 16.57
CA ASP A 63 6.95 20.99 16.94
C ASP A 63 5.67 21.69 16.50
N LEU A 64 5.56 22.97 16.77
CA LEU A 64 4.42 23.77 16.31
C LEU A 64 4.35 23.79 14.77
N GLY A 65 5.48 23.93 14.09
CA GLY A 65 5.58 23.85 12.63
C GLY A 65 5.18 22.50 12.09
N TRP A 66 5.56 21.42 12.78
CA TRP A 66 5.18 20.05 12.42
C TRP A 66 3.69 19.83 12.55
N ILE A 67 3.09 20.22 13.69
CA ILE A 67 1.65 20.11 13.92
C ILE A 67 0.87 20.93 12.87
N ALA A 68 1.28 22.16 12.61
CA ALA A 68 0.66 23.01 11.59
C ALA A 68 0.76 22.38 10.20
N SER A 69 1.92 21.82 9.83
CA SER A 69 2.13 21.15 8.56
C SER A 69 1.28 19.88 8.42
N LEU A 70 1.14 19.11 9.50
CA LEU A 70 0.28 17.94 9.57
C LEU A 70 -1.19 18.32 9.36
N LEU A 71 -1.66 19.37 10.04
CA LEU A 71 -3.02 19.89 9.89
C LEU A 71 -3.25 20.38 8.45
N ILE A 72 -2.31 21.14 7.87
CA ILE A 72 -2.40 21.59 6.47
C ILE A 72 -2.45 20.39 5.52
N PHE A 73 -1.65 19.36 5.77
CA PHE A 73 -1.66 18.14 4.96
C PHE A 73 -3.00 17.41 5.03
N MET A 74 -3.59 17.30 6.24
CA MET A 74 -4.91 16.70 6.44
C MET A 74 -6.01 17.51 5.75
N PHE A 75 -6.03 18.82 5.96
CA PHE A 75 -7.14 19.68 5.49
C PHE A 75 -7.05 20.07 4.02
N ARG A 76 -5.89 19.93 3.39
CA ARG A 76 -5.68 20.25 1.97
C ARG A 76 -5.97 19.11 1.01
N SER A 77 -6.48 17.99 1.45
CA SER A 77 -6.84 16.88 0.58
C SER A 77 -8.10 17.25 -0.23
N LYS A 78 -7.88 17.76 -1.45
CA LYS A 78 -8.94 18.25 -2.36
C LYS A 78 -9.81 17.16 -2.99
N HIS A 79 -9.53 15.88 -2.76
CA HIS A 79 -10.03 14.83 -3.63
C HIS A 79 -10.94 13.81 -2.96
N TYR A 80 -11.17 13.91 -1.67
CA TYR A 80 -12.10 13.03 -0.99
C TYR A 80 -13.40 13.80 -0.70
N LYS A 81 -14.26 13.87 -1.70
CA LYS A 81 -15.66 14.23 -1.49
C LYS A 81 -16.40 12.93 -1.28
N THR A 82 -16.67 12.59 -0.04
CA THR A 82 -17.67 11.56 0.26
C THR A 82 -19.03 12.11 -0.06
N ASP A 83 -19.74 11.43 -0.94
CA ASP A 83 -21.18 11.64 -1.06
C ASP A 83 -21.81 11.16 0.26
N PRO A 84 -22.51 12.01 1.01
CA PRO A 84 -23.22 11.61 2.23
C PRO A 84 -24.15 10.41 2.02
N ALA A 85 -24.69 10.24 0.81
CA ALA A 85 -25.51 9.10 0.44
C ALA A 85 -24.73 7.78 0.41
N LEU A 86 -23.40 7.81 0.25
CA LEU A 86 -22.53 6.62 0.19
C LEU A 86 -22.07 6.12 1.57
N HIS A 87 -22.40 6.81 2.66
CA HIS A 87 -22.04 6.37 4.01
C HIS A 87 -22.95 5.30 4.59
N TYR A 88 -24.12 5.14 4.05
CA TYR A 88 -24.89 3.96 4.38
C TYR A 88 -24.34 2.82 3.54
N LEU A 89 -24.01 1.71 4.19
CA LEU A 89 -23.59 0.48 3.55
C LEU A 89 -24.56 0.20 2.39
N GLN A 90 -24.19 0.64 1.20
CA GLN A 90 -24.91 0.25 -0.01
C GLN A 90 -24.50 -1.18 -0.27
N PHE A 91 -25.43 -2.07 -0.06
CA PHE A 91 -25.30 -3.45 -0.47
C PHE A 91 -25.62 -3.52 -1.96
N ASP A 92 -24.58 -3.66 -2.77
CA ASP A 92 -24.68 -3.88 -4.21
C ASP A 92 -24.37 -5.35 -4.48
N SER A 93 -25.42 -6.16 -4.52
CA SER A 93 -25.31 -7.61 -4.70
C SER A 93 -24.69 -7.95 -6.05
N ILE A 94 -23.63 -8.71 -6.01
CA ILE A 94 -22.96 -9.23 -7.21
C ILE A 94 -23.66 -10.54 -7.62
N SER A 95 -24.72 -10.42 -8.44
CA SER A 95 -25.61 -11.52 -8.78
C SER A 95 -24.98 -12.61 -9.66
N ASN A 96 -23.94 -12.30 -10.43
CA ASN A 96 -23.23 -13.25 -11.30
C ASN A 96 -21.76 -12.85 -11.42
N PRO A 97 -20.93 -13.16 -10.41
CA PRO A 97 -19.52 -12.80 -10.46
C PRO A 97 -18.78 -13.56 -11.57
N LYS A 98 -18.08 -12.81 -12.41
CA LYS A 98 -17.20 -13.27 -13.46
C LYS A 98 -15.84 -12.61 -13.27
N MET A 99 -14.83 -13.40 -12.94
CA MET A 99 -13.52 -12.88 -12.60
C MET A 99 -12.53 -13.09 -13.73
N CYS A 100 -11.76 -12.06 -14.06
CA CYS A 100 -10.54 -12.16 -14.84
C CYS A 100 -9.34 -11.87 -13.93
N VAL A 101 -8.40 -12.80 -13.87
CA VAL A 101 -7.18 -12.66 -13.08
C VAL A 101 -6.05 -12.17 -13.97
N ALA A 102 -5.41 -11.06 -13.60
CA ALA A 102 -4.24 -10.53 -14.27
C ALA A 102 -3.01 -10.61 -13.36
N MET A 103 -1.94 -11.19 -13.85
CA MET A 103 -0.70 -11.34 -13.11
C MET A 103 0.52 -10.95 -13.97
N PRO A 104 1.31 -9.95 -13.54
CA PRO A 104 2.63 -9.70 -14.10
C PRO A 104 3.56 -10.87 -13.78
N SER A 105 4.44 -11.22 -14.70
CA SER A 105 5.41 -12.29 -14.55
C SER A 105 6.76 -11.92 -15.15
N TYR A 106 7.86 -12.35 -14.52
CA TYR A 106 9.21 -12.19 -15.02
C TYR A 106 10.12 -13.28 -14.46
N ASN A 107 10.52 -14.25 -15.29
CA ASN A 107 11.34 -15.40 -14.90
C ASN A 107 10.71 -16.23 -13.74
N GLU A 108 9.48 -16.69 -13.97
CA GLU A 108 8.67 -17.43 -12.99
C GLU A 108 8.28 -18.83 -13.48
N GLU A 109 9.15 -19.50 -14.27
CA GLU A 109 8.85 -20.82 -14.86
C GLU A 109 8.50 -21.89 -13.82
N GLU A 110 9.05 -21.81 -12.60
CA GLU A 110 8.82 -22.79 -11.53
C GLU A 110 7.46 -22.63 -10.82
N SER A 111 6.92 -21.41 -10.79
CA SER A 111 5.75 -21.03 -10.02
C SER A 111 4.51 -20.77 -10.87
N VAL A 112 4.66 -20.11 -12.03
CA VAL A 112 3.54 -19.59 -12.83
C VAL A 112 2.51 -20.66 -13.20
N GLY A 113 2.93 -21.89 -13.52
CA GLY A 113 2.01 -22.97 -13.88
C GLY A 113 1.10 -23.38 -12.73
N LYS A 114 1.63 -23.48 -11.53
CA LYS A 114 0.88 -23.80 -10.32
C LYS A 114 -0.10 -22.68 -9.98
N VAL A 115 0.35 -21.44 -10.07
CA VAL A 115 -0.46 -20.25 -9.79
C VAL A 115 -1.62 -20.14 -10.77
N VAL A 116 -1.35 -20.26 -12.08
CA VAL A 116 -2.41 -20.26 -13.11
C VAL A 116 -3.44 -21.36 -12.84
N THR A 117 -3.00 -22.56 -12.50
CA THR A 117 -3.90 -23.69 -12.20
C THR A 117 -4.72 -23.42 -10.94
N ASP A 118 -4.11 -22.89 -9.87
CA ASP A 118 -4.81 -22.56 -8.63
C ASP A 118 -5.94 -21.55 -8.88
N TYR A 119 -5.65 -20.45 -9.58
CA TYR A 119 -6.67 -19.46 -9.89
C TYR A 119 -7.75 -19.97 -10.83
N LYS A 120 -7.40 -20.72 -11.87
CA LYS A 120 -8.39 -21.31 -12.80
C LYS A 120 -9.36 -22.27 -12.13
N ASN A 121 -8.95 -22.93 -11.08
CA ASN A 121 -9.81 -23.84 -10.32
C ASN A 121 -10.76 -23.11 -9.36
N GLN A 122 -10.63 -21.78 -9.21
CA GLN A 122 -11.50 -21.03 -8.34
C GLN A 122 -12.87 -20.77 -8.97
N LYS A 123 -13.90 -20.85 -8.14
CA LYS A 123 -15.26 -20.52 -8.56
C LYS A 123 -15.30 -19.08 -9.10
N PHE A 124 -15.98 -18.88 -10.20
CA PHE A 124 -16.16 -17.58 -10.87
C PHE A 124 -14.94 -17.04 -11.64
N VAL A 125 -13.80 -17.69 -11.63
CA VAL A 125 -12.67 -17.31 -12.50
C VAL A 125 -12.89 -17.87 -13.90
N GLU A 126 -13.13 -16.98 -14.86
CA GLU A 126 -13.36 -17.35 -16.25
C GLU A 126 -12.08 -17.29 -17.08
N SER A 127 -11.15 -16.42 -16.73
CA SER A 127 -9.90 -16.22 -17.47
C SER A 127 -8.75 -15.82 -16.57
N VAL A 128 -7.54 -16.24 -16.96
CA VAL A 128 -6.29 -15.85 -16.35
C VAL A 128 -5.38 -15.27 -17.42
N ILE A 129 -4.90 -14.06 -17.22
CA ILE A 129 -4.01 -13.32 -18.11
C ILE A 129 -2.65 -13.18 -17.40
N VAL A 130 -1.62 -13.71 -18.05
CA VAL A 130 -0.23 -13.55 -17.62
C VAL A 130 0.42 -12.51 -18.52
N VAL A 131 0.94 -11.43 -17.91
CA VAL A 131 1.69 -10.40 -18.64
C VAL A 131 3.18 -10.64 -18.44
N ASP A 132 3.79 -11.23 -19.43
CA ASP A 132 5.21 -11.52 -19.44
C ASP A 132 6.04 -10.26 -19.70
N ASN A 133 6.95 -9.97 -18.78
CA ASN A 133 7.82 -8.80 -18.82
C ASN A 133 9.16 -9.08 -19.53
N ASN A 134 9.12 -9.83 -20.64
CA ASN A 134 10.29 -10.27 -21.40
C ASN A 134 11.16 -11.25 -20.61
N SER A 135 10.55 -12.36 -20.16
CA SER A 135 11.26 -13.44 -19.47
C SER A 135 12.28 -14.11 -20.38
N SER A 136 13.38 -14.58 -19.81
CA SER A 136 14.44 -15.31 -20.49
C SER A 136 14.36 -16.84 -20.29
N ASP A 137 13.45 -17.29 -19.44
CA ASP A 137 13.16 -18.70 -19.13
C ASP A 137 11.89 -19.19 -19.85
N ASN A 138 11.36 -20.34 -19.46
CA ASN A 138 10.17 -20.94 -20.06
C ASN A 138 8.84 -20.43 -19.46
N THR A 139 8.84 -19.29 -18.77
CA THR A 139 7.63 -18.72 -18.11
C THR A 139 6.43 -18.66 -19.07
N VAL A 140 6.62 -18.17 -20.29
CA VAL A 140 5.56 -18.00 -21.30
C VAL A 140 4.95 -19.33 -21.72
N GLU A 141 5.79 -20.31 -22.00
CA GLU A 141 5.38 -21.65 -22.43
C GLU A 141 4.64 -22.37 -21.32
N VAL A 142 5.15 -22.31 -20.11
CA VAL A 142 4.53 -22.91 -18.92
C VAL A 142 3.17 -22.28 -18.64
N ALA A 143 3.05 -20.95 -18.68
CA ALA A 143 1.78 -20.26 -18.47
C ALA A 143 0.73 -20.69 -19.52
N LYS A 144 1.10 -20.76 -20.81
CA LYS A 144 0.20 -21.21 -21.88
C LYS A 144 -0.23 -22.66 -21.71
N GLN A 145 0.68 -23.57 -21.34
CA GLN A 145 0.37 -24.98 -21.10
C GLN A 145 -0.67 -25.16 -19.99
N HIS A 146 -0.67 -24.29 -18.98
CA HIS A 146 -1.67 -24.30 -17.90
C HIS A 146 -2.94 -23.50 -18.25
N GLY A 147 -3.02 -22.99 -19.48
CA GLY A 147 -4.23 -22.39 -20.05
C GLY A 147 -4.42 -20.92 -19.70
N ALA A 148 -3.36 -20.19 -19.43
CA ALA A 148 -3.40 -18.74 -19.35
C ALA A 148 -3.38 -18.10 -20.74
N THR A 149 -4.02 -16.95 -20.88
CA THR A 149 -3.78 -16.03 -21.99
C THR A 149 -2.51 -15.25 -21.68
N VAL A 150 -1.49 -15.37 -22.53
CA VAL A 150 -0.21 -14.71 -22.28
C VAL A 150 -0.04 -13.50 -23.19
N VAL A 151 0.29 -12.38 -22.60
CA VAL A 151 0.65 -11.12 -23.28
C VAL A 151 2.14 -10.89 -23.06
N THR A 152 2.92 -11.02 -24.14
CA THR A 152 4.38 -10.84 -24.10
C THR A 152 4.77 -9.42 -24.47
N LYS A 153 5.86 -8.94 -23.90
CA LYS A 153 6.47 -7.66 -24.23
C LYS A 153 7.83 -7.88 -24.90
N ASN A 154 8.22 -6.95 -25.77
CA ASN A 154 9.51 -7.02 -26.46
C ASN A 154 10.69 -6.56 -25.59
N GLU A 155 10.42 -5.91 -24.47
CA GLU A 155 11.42 -5.40 -23.53
C GLU A 155 10.87 -5.37 -22.11
N ASN A 156 11.76 -5.46 -21.13
CA ASN A 156 11.40 -5.34 -19.72
C ASN A 156 11.21 -3.86 -19.37
N LYS A 157 9.94 -3.44 -19.22
CA LYS A 157 9.54 -2.08 -18.79
C LYS A 157 9.21 -1.96 -17.31
N GLY A 158 9.55 -2.99 -16.54
CA GLY A 158 9.28 -3.05 -15.12
C GLY A 158 7.87 -3.53 -14.76
N PHE A 159 7.70 -3.75 -13.46
CA PHE A 159 6.48 -4.32 -12.87
C PHE A 159 5.24 -3.45 -13.14
N SER A 160 5.33 -2.14 -12.88
CA SER A 160 4.18 -1.23 -13.01
C SER A 160 3.58 -1.22 -14.41
N HIS A 161 4.42 -1.30 -15.44
CA HIS A 161 3.96 -1.38 -16.83
C HIS A 161 3.19 -2.68 -17.09
N SER A 162 3.72 -3.82 -16.66
CA SER A 162 3.05 -5.11 -16.83
C SER A 162 1.74 -5.16 -16.05
N TYR A 163 1.71 -4.56 -14.86
CA TYR A 163 0.52 -4.46 -14.04
C TYR A 163 -0.60 -3.67 -14.73
N VAL A 164 -0.30 -2.46 -15.22
CA VAL A 164 -1.29 -1.62 -15.93
C VAL A 164 -1.73 -2.28 -17.24
N LEU A 165 -0.81 -2.93 -17.97
CA LEU A 165 -1.14 -3.67 -19.17
C LEU A 165 -2.10 -4.83 -18.86
N GLY A 166 -1.85 -5.58 -17.79
CA GLY A 166 -2.75 -6.64 -17.32
C GLY A 166 -4.15 -6.15 -17.01
N LEU A 167 -4.28 -5.01 -16.34
CA LEU A 167 -5.58 -4.37 -16.11
C LEU A 167 -6.29 -3.99 -17.40
N LYS A 168 -5.57 -3.43 -18.39
CA LYS A 168 -6.13 -3.08 -19.70
C LYS A 168 -6.59 -4.31 -20.47
N GLU A 169 -5.80 -5.37 -20.48
CA GLU A 169 -6.16 -6.63 -21.15
C GLU A 169 -7.37 -7.30 -20.48
N SER A 170 -7.46 -7.23 -19.13
CA SER A 170 -8.61 -7.75 -18.41
C SER A 170 -9.92 -7.02 -18.77
N LEU A 171 -9.84 -5.73 -19.08
CA LEU A 171 -11.00 -4.96 -19.52
C LEU A 171 -11.50 -5.35 -20.92
N LYS A 172 -10.75 -6.13 -21.70
CA LYS A 172 -11.20 -6.66 -22.99
C LYS A 172 -12.02 -7.94 -22.84
N THR A 173 -12.05 -8.53 -21.65
CA THR A 173 -12.87 -9.72 -21.35
C THR A 173 -14.27 -9.33 -20.90
N ASP A 174 -15.18 -10.31 -20.78
CA ASP A 174 -16.53 -10.11 -20.27
C ASP A 174 -16.61 -10.13 -18.72
N ALA A 175 -15.48 -10.17 -18.05
CA ALA A 175 -15.43 -10.18 -16.59
C ALA A 175 -15.99 -8.88 -16.01
N ASN A 176 -16.78 -8.99 -14.95
CA ASN A 176 -17.30 -7.86 -14.18
C ASN A 176 -16.45 -7.55 -12.94
N ILE A 177 -15.52 -8.44 -12.60
CA ILE A 177 -14.56 -8.30 -11.52
C ILE A 177 -13.16 -8.57 -12.07
N ILE A 178 -12.24 -7.67 -11.83
CA ILE A 178 -10.83 -7.83 -12.17
C ILE A 178 -10.05 -8.15 -10.90
N VAL A 179 -9.22 -9.19 -10.97
CA VAL A 179 -8.33 -9.63 -9.90
C VAL A 179 -6.90 -9.34 -10.30
N THR A 180 -6.08 -8.82 -9.40
CA THR A 180 -4.64 -8.72 -9.59
C THR A 180 -3.90 -9.57 -8.57
N THR A 181 -2.82 -10.22 -8.99
CA THR A 181 -1.97 -11.07 -8.15
C THR A 181 -0.56 -11.14 -8.74
N GLU A 182 0.35 -11.83 -8.07
CA GLU A 182 1.71 -12.15 -8.54
C GLU A 182 1.76 -13.58 -9.08
N ALA A 183 2.74 -13.84 -9.96
CA ALA A 183 2.95 -15.16 -10.55
C ALA A 183 3.88 -16.06 -9.72
N ASP A 184 4.44 -15.53 -8.62
CA ASP A 184 5.43 -16.17 -7.74
C ASP A 184 4.83 -17.14 -6.71
N GLY A 185 3.50 -17.21 -6.61
CA GLY A 185 2.79 -18.04 -5.64
C GLY A 185 2.65 -17.44 -4.25
N SER A 186 2.96 -16.16 -4.07
CA SER A 186 2.79 -15.46 -2.79
C SER A 186 1.34 -15.37 -2.31
N PHE A 187 0.37 -15.49 -3.21
CA PHE A 187 -1.05 -15.43 -2.93
C PHE A 187 -1.77 -16.65 -3.44
N SER A 188 -2.77 -17.12 -2.68
CA SER A 188 -3.60 -18.27 -3.07
C SER A 188 -4.90 -17.82 -3.75
N GLY A 189 -5.28 -18.51 -4.80
CA GLY A 189 -6.57 -18.32 -5.45
C GLY A 189 -7.76 -18.58 -4.51
N GLY A 190 -7.61 -19.47 -3.53
CA GLY A 190 -8.64 -19.74 -2.51
C GLY A 190 -9.04 -18.51 -1.69
N ASP A 191 -8.16 -17.51 -1.58
CA ASP A 191 -8.46 -16.27 -0.85
C ASP A 191 -9.46 -15.36 -1.57
N LEU A 192 -9.74 -15.58 -2.87
CA LEU A 192 -10.78 -14.87 -3.60
C LEU A 192 -12.15 -15.02 -2.94
N SER A 193 -12.43 -16.20 -2.41
CA SER A 193 -13.67 -16.47 -1.69
C SER A 193 -13.85 -15.62 -0.42
N LYS A 194 -12.74 -15.16 0.16
CA LYS A 194 -12.73 -14.28 1.35
C LYS A 194 -12.89 -12.82 0.98
N LEU A 195 -12.37 -12.39 -0.18
CA LEU A 195 -12.44 -11.00 -0.64
C LEU A 195 -13.79 -10.65 -1.26
N LEU A 196 -14.38 -11.59 -2.01
CA LEU A 196 -15.61 -11.35 -2.78
C LEU A 196 -16.78 -10.78 -1.97
N PRO A 197 -17.10 -11.27 -0.75
CA PRO A 197 -18.20 -10.72 0.04
C PRO A 197 -18.02 -9.24 0.40
N TYR A 198 -16.78 -8.78 0.59
CA TYR A 198 -16.53 -7.37 0.88
C TYR A 198 -16.75 -6.46 -0.33
N LEU A 199 -16.62 -6.99 -1.55
CA LEU A 199 -16.82 -6.21 -2.77
C LEU A 199 -18.30 -5.79 -2.97
N GLU A 200 -19.25 -6.43 -2.29
CA GLU A 200 -20.66 -6.02 -2.30
C GLU A 200 -20.89 -4.67 -1.60
N ASN A 201 -19.95 -4.22 -0.76
CA ASN A 201 -20.04 -2.97 -0.01
C ASN A 201 -19.07 -1.89 -0.50
N CYS A 202 -18.21 -2.19 -1.46
CA CYS A 202 -17.22 -1.25 -1.98
C CYS A 202 -16.88 -1.57 -3.43
N ASP A 203 -16.13 -0.69 -4.07
CA ASP A 203 -15.71 -0.85 -5.46
C ASP A 203 -14.41 -1.64 -5.60
N MET A 204 -13.58 -1.70 -4.55
CA MET A 204 -12.28 -2.38 -4.54
C MET A 204 -11.96 -2.93 -3.15
N VAL A 205 -11.44 -4.14 -3.12
CA VAL A 205 -10.92 -4.79 -1.91
C VAL A 205 -9.46 -5.17 -2.14
N THR A 206 -8.59 -4.78 -1.23
CA THR A 206 -7.18 -5.15 -1.24
C THR A 206 -6.90 -6.12 -0.10
N GLY A 207 -6.16 -7.17 -0.38
CA GLY A 207 -5.64 -8.06 0.65
C GLY A 207 -4.70 -7.34 1.61
N THR A 208 -4.46 -7.92 2.75
CA THR A 208 -3.46 -7.44 3.70
C THR A 208 -2.65 -8.60 4.27
N ARG A 209 -1.34 -8.43 4.29
CA ARG A 209 -0.38 -9.37 4.90
C ARG A 209 -0.14 -9.06 6.38
N GLN A 210 -0.74 -7.96 6.88
CA GLN A 210 -0.45 -7.41 8.20
C GLN A 210 -1.35 -7.96 9.32
N THR A 211 -2.50 -8.53 8.99
CA THR A 211 -3.47 -9.03 9.99
C THR A 211 -3.17 -10.43 10.50
N GLN A 212 -2.46 -11.24 9.71
CA GLN A 212 -1.99 -12.56 10.12
C GLN A 212 -0.57 -12.75 9.59
N ILE A 213 0.35 -13.18 10.45
CA ILE A 213 1.71 -13.55 10.04
C ILE A 213 1.63 -14.94 9.39
N LEU A 214 1.08 -15.01 8.20
CA LEU A 214 0.97 -16.26 7.41
C LEU A 214 2.04 -16.37 6.33
N THR A 215 3.01 -15.46 6.31
CA THR A 215 4.07 -15.47 5.31
C THR A 215 5.21 -16.37 5.74
N GLU A 216 5.68 -17.22 4.84
CA GLU A 216 6.87 -18.04 5.05
C GLU A 216 8.12 -17.19 5.34
N LYS A 217 9.06 -17.75 6.11
CA LYS A 217 10.34 -17.11 6.40
C LYS A 217 11.06 -16.78 5.08
N GLY A 218 11.30 -15.50 4.82
CA GLY A 218 12.03 -15.01 3.66
C GLY A 218 11.28 -13.96 2.85
N ASN A 219 9.95 -13.94 2.89
CA ASN A 219 9.14 -13.00 2.13
C ASN A 219 8.81 -11.75 2.97
N GLN A 220 9.45 -10.63 2.67
CA GLN A 220 9.16 -9.27 3.21
C GLN A 220 8.95 -9.14 4.74
N ASN A 221 9.46 -10.11 5.53
CA ASN A 221 9.25 -10.20 6.98
C ASN A 221 10.28 -9.41 7.81
N SER A 222 11.02 -8.51 7.21
CA SER A 222 11.85 -7.61 8.01
C SER A 222 10.92 -6.68 8.80
N ARG A 223 11.16 -6.59 10.11
CA ARG A 223 10.41 -5.67 10.99
C ARG A 223 10.39 -4.24 10.44
N PHE A 224 11.47 -3.84 9.77
CA PHE A 224 11.58 -2.53 9.14
C PHE A 224 10.62 -2.36 7.96
N LEU A 225 10.47 -3.37 7.09
CA LEU A 225 9.54 -3.32 5.96
C LEU A 225 8.08 -3.32 6.43
N VAL A 226 7.75 -4.12 7.44
CA VAL A 226 6.42 -4.13 8.06
C VAL A 226 6.09 -2.76 8.65
N TRP A 227 7.02 -2.18 9.42
CA TRP A 227 6.84 -0.85 9.98
C TRP A 227 6.71 0.23 8.90
N GLY A 228 7.58 0.20 7.89
CA GLY A 228 7.54 1.15 6.77
C GLY A 228 6.21 1.09 6.00
N ASN A 229 5.69 -0.10 5.76
CA ASN A 229 4.41 -0.31 5.09
C ASN A 229 3.23 0.23 5.92
N LEU A 230 3.21 -0.06 7.23
CA LEU A 230 2.22 0.51 8.15
C LEU A 230 2.32 2.04 8.22
N PHE A 231 3.52 2.58 8.28
CA PHE A 231 3.74 4.03 8.29
C PHE A 231 3.19 4.70 7.03
N LEU A 232 3.50 4.15 5.85
CA LEU A 232 2.96 4.64 4.58
C LEU A 232 1.43 4.52 4.53
N ALA A 233 0.86 3.42 5.02
CA ALA A 233 -0.57 3.25 5.11
C ALA A 233 -1.22 4.34 5.98
N LYS A 234 -0.61 4.67 7.13
CA LYS A 234 -1.08 5.76 8.00
C LYS A 234 -0.99 7.13 7.34
N LEU A 235 0.07 7.40 6.57
CA LEU A 235 0.18 8.65 5.81
C LEU A 235 -0.92 8.76 4.74
N ILE A 236 -1.24 7.66 4.04
CA ILE A 236 -2.33 7.64 3.06
C ILE A 236 -3.68 7.84 3.75
N GLN A 237 -3.92 7.16 4.86
CA GLN A 237 -5.13 7.35 5.67
C GLN A 237 -5.29 8.82 6.07
N LEU A 238 -4.22 9.43 6.57
CA LEU A 238 -4.21 10.84 6.97
C LEU A 238 -4.49 11.78 5.79
N LYS A 239 -3.88 11.51 4.62
CA LYS A 239 -4.10 12.29 3.40
C LYS A 239 -5.54 12.24 2.92
N HIS A 240 -6.22 11.11 3.11
CA HIS A 240 -7.60 10.88 2.67
C HIS A 240 -8.59 10.94 3.85
N PHE A 241 -8.21 11.63 4.93
CA PHE A 241 -9.12 11.88 6.04
C PHE A 241 -10.32 12.70 5.57
N SER A 242 -11.51 12.21 5.87
CA SER A 242 -12.76 12.93 5.57
C SER A 242 -13.16 13.80 6.76
N GLN A 243 -13.30 15.09 6.52
CA GLN A 243 -13.77 16.04 7.53
C GLN A 243 -15.27 15.90 7.78
N ASP A 244 -16.03 15.58 6.73
CA ASP A 244 -17.49 15.53 6.79
C ASP A 244 -17.98 14.37 7.65
N HIS A 245 -17.18 13.32 7.77
CA HIS A 245 -17.56 12.08 8.44
C HIS A 245 -16.60 11.62 9.51
N LEU A 246 -15.55 12.40 9.79
CA LEU A 246 -14.48 12.06 10.74
C LEU A 246 -13.94 10.63 10.54
N SER A 247 -13.96 10.16 9.30
CA SER A 247 -13.56 8.81 8.93
C SER A 247 -12.27 8.79 8.13
N VAL A 248 -11.52 7.71 8.24
CA VAL A 248 -10.29 7.44 7.50
C VAL A 248 -10.47 6.20 6.65
N VAL A 249 -9.89 6.22 5.46
CA VAL A 249 -9.76 5.00 4.64
C VAL A 249 -9.05 3.92 5.47
N ASN A 250 -9.66 2.75 5.61
CA ASN A 250 -9.04 1.65 6.33
C ASN A 250 -8.03 0.94 5.41
N LEU A 251 -6.79 1.38 5.44
CA LEU A 251 -5.68 0.80 4.69
C LEU A 251 -4.60 0.35 5.67
N THR A 252 -4.20 -0.91 5.60
CA THR A 252 -3.21 -1.50 6.49
C THR A 252 -1.96 -1.98 5.76
N ASP A 253 -2.06 -2.27 4.46
CA ASP A 253 -0.96 -2.74 3.63
C ASP A 253 -0.95 -2.03 2.28
N VAL A 254 0.05 -1.17 2.06
CA VAL A 254 0.21 -0.39 0.82
C VAL A 254 0.90 -1.21 -0.27
N GLY A 255 1.67 -2.21 0.13
CA GLY A 255 2.47 -3.04 -0.77
C GLY A 255 1.75 -4.30 -1.27
N CYS A 256 0.52 -4.55 -0.83
CA CYS A 256 -0.22 -5.72 -1.28
C CYS A 256 -0.85 -5.46 -2.65
N ILE A 257 -0.42 -6.23 -3.64
CA ILE A 257 -0.98 -6.14 -5.00
C ILE A 257 -2.14 -7.10 -5.23
N PHE A 258 -2.40 -8.02 -4.29
CA PHE A 258 -3.55 -8.90 -4.35
C PHE A 258 -4.82 -8.11 -4.06
N MET A 259 -5.56 -7.80 -5.13
CA MET A 259 -6.79 -7.03 -5.00
C MET A 259 -7.85 -7.51 -5.98
N ILE A 260 -9.10 -7.23 -5.65
CA ILE A 260 -10.25 -7.37 -6.55
C ILE A 260 -10.92 -6.02 -6.72
N ILE A 261 -11.33 -5.70 -7.94
CA ILE A 261 -11.98 -4.44 -8.28
C ILE A 261 -13.15 -4.67 -9.23
N LYS A 262 -14.25 -3.96 -9.02
CA LYS A 262 -15.37 -3.93 -9.99
C LYS A 262 -14.90 -3.32 -11.30
N ARG A 263 -15.30 -3.92 -12.43
CA ARG A 263 -15.00 -3.43 -13.79
C ARG A 263 -15.32 -1.95 -13.95
N ASP A 264 -16.50 -1.51 -13.51
CA ASP A 264 -16.98 -0.14 -13.68
C ASP A 264 -16.14 0.87 -12.89
N ALA A 265 -15.63 0.46 -11.73
CA ALA A 265 -14.69 1.26 -10.95
C ALA A 265 -13.33 1.37 -11.64
N LEU A 266 -12.82 0.26 -12.18
CA LEU A 266 -11.56 0.25 -12.91
C LEU A 266 -11.62 1.13 -14.16
N LEU A 267 -12.70 1.10 -14.91
CA LEU A 267 -12.90 1.97 -16.09
C LEU A 267 -12.80 3.46 -15.76
N LYS A 268 -13.19 3.88 -14.56
CA LYS A 268 -13.07 5.29 -14.14
C LYS A 268 -11.64 5.76 -13.86
N ILE A 269 -10.71 4.83 -13.59
CA ILE A 269 -9.35 5.17 -13.15
C ILE A 269 -8.25 4.70 -14.08
N ILE A 270 -8.53 3.81 -15.03
CA ILE A 270 -7.51 3.15 -15.86
C ILE A 270 -6.68 4.14 -16.69
N ASP A 271 -7.30 5.21 -17.21
CA ASP A 271 -6.60 6.23 -17.98
C ASP A 271 -5.61 7.02 -17.11
N GLN A 272 -6.00 7.36 -15.88
CA GLN A 272 -5.13 8.05 -14.92
C GLN A 272 -3.93 7.18 -14.48
N LEU A 273 -4.11 5.87 -14.39
CA LEU A 273 -3.02 4.93 -14.12
C LEU A 273 -2.03 4.88 -15.29
N SER A 274 -2.55 4.93 -16.51
CA SER A 274 -1.75 4.89 -17.74
C SER A 274 -0.92 6.16 -17.95
N GLU A 275 -1.48 7.34 -17.68
CA GLU A 275 -0.76 8.63 -17.77
C GLU A 275 0.41 8.69 -16.79
N LYS A 276 0.22 8.20 -15.56
CA LYS A 276 1.28 8.18 -14.55
C LYS A 276 2.41 7.21 -14.87
N GLU A 277 2.15 6.22 -15.67
CA GLU A 277 3.14 5.26 -16.13
C GLU A 277 4.05 5.89 -17.20
N THR A 278 3.46 6.56 -18.19
CA THR A 278 4.20 7.24 -19.25
C THR A 278 5.07 8.40 -18.75
N GLU A 279 4.72 9.04 -17.63
CA GLU A 279 5.56 10.08 -17.00
C GLU A 279 6.82 9.52 -16.30
N LYS A 280 6.94 8.19 -16.11
CA LYS A 280 8.07 7.55 -15.40
C LYS A 280 9.00 6.76 -16.32
N SER A 281 8.61 6.56 -17.56
CA SER A 281 9.43 5.98 -18.63
C SER A 281 10.12 7.07 -19.43
#